data_ebb2f4a23ea3286566841648f09ed0a4
#
_entry.id   ebb2f4a23ea3286566841648f09ed0a4
#
_cell.length_a   1.000
_cell.length_b   1.000
_cell.length_c   1.000
_cell.angle_alpha   90.00
_cell.angle_beta   90.00
_cell.angle_gamma   90.00
#
_symmetry.space_group_name_H-M   'P 1'
#
loop_
_entity.id
_entity.type
_entity.pdbx_description
1 polymer ?
#
loop_
_entity_poly.entity_id
_entity_poly.type
_entity_poly.pdbx_seq_one_letter_code
_entity_poly.pdbx_strand_id
1 'polypeptide(L)'
;MNTISSHHHWLLTLLILIMTGRDLWAQGDEDTYGIVTVSVCNTRSDAEYSAGQESQAIMGMPVEILGRDHEWTKIRTPEGYEHWTLSAAIKRVNREQLAQWNHSEQVVVTDLTTWVYQRPSRQAQVVSDVVAGCRLKYLGRKRGFYRVEYPDGRQGFISQDEAQKLSKWREKVGHDAASILRTAHSMMGIPYMWGGTSPKGVDCSGFVRTVLYLHDIIIPRNASQQAKVGKRIQPQDDYADLQPGDLLFFGSKNQDGSPKRVVHVGISLGGCRFIHSLGYVHTGSFNPLDADYDEYERNRFLFAARILPYVNQDTQILTTDNISLYQ
;
A
#
# COMPACT_ATOMS: atom_id res chain seq x y z
N MET A 1 80.27 48.36 17.15
CA MET A 1 80.93 47.14 16.62
C MET A 1 79.86 46.03 16.54
N ASN A 2 79.62 45.54 15.34
CA ASN A 2 79.10 44.26 14.93
C ASN A 2 77.64 43.94 15.30
N THR A 3 76.66 44.05 14.38
CA THR A 3 76.35 43.30 13.16
C THR A 3 75.83 41.90 13.40
N ILE A 4 74.77 41.62 12.63
CA ILE A 4 74.32 40.31 12.14
C ILE A 4 73.15 39.70 12.95
N SER A 5 72.04 39.28 12.42
CA SER A 5 71.54 39.09 11.04
C SER A 5 70.10 38.61 11.15
N SER A 6 69.29 39.14 10.31
CA SER A 6 67.96 38.64 9.95
C SER A 6 67.96 37.22 9.36
N HIS A 7 66.85 36.63 9.28
CA HIS A 7 66.31 35.53 8.47
C HIS A 7 65.89 34.33 9.32
N HIS A 8 64.54 34.17 9.36
CA HIS A 8 63.79 32.93 9.06
C HIS A 8 62.41 33.02 9.65
N HIS A 9 61.58 33.76 8.98
CA HIS A 9 60.06 33.66 9.15
C HIS A 9 59.41 33.58 7.77
N TRP A 10 59.63 32.48 7.08
CA TRP A 10 58.92 32.17 5.84
C TRP A 10 58.88 30.67 5.66
N LEU A 11 58.04 29.92 6.40
CA LEU A 11 57.74 28.51 6.06
C LEU A 11 56.66 27.87 6.96
N LEU A 12 55.67 28.65 7.42
CA LEU A 12 54.58 28.06 8.24
C LEU A 12 53.18 28.51 7.85
N THR A 13 52.98 28.91 6.58
CA THR A 13 51.66 29.40 6.11
C THR A 13 51.16 28.67 4.86
N LEU A 14 51.54 27.42 4.62
CA LEU A 14 51.12 26.67 3.42
C LEU A 14 50.67 25.23 3.71
N LEU A 15 50.13 24.96 4.89
CA LEU A 15 49.68 23.59 5.21
C LEU A 15 48.32 23.51 5.89
N ILE A 16 47.45 24.52 5.76
CA ILE A 16 46.09 24.51 6.31
C ILE A 16 45.02 24.76 5.22
N LEU A 17 45.29 24.43 3.98
CA LEU A 17 44.29 24.62 2.90
C LEU A 17 44.10 23.39 2.01
N ILE A 18 44.29 22.18 2.53
CA ILE A 18 44.04 20.93 1.77
C ILE A 18 43.26 19.90 2.60
N MET A 19 42.39 20.31 3.51
CA MET A 19 41.48 19.38 4.18
C MET A 19 40.04 19.85 4.27
N THR A 20 39.55 20.57 3.28
CA THR A 20 38.08 20.89 3.18
C THR A 20 37.49 20.59 1.81
N GLY A 21 38.05 19.66 1.07
CA GLY A 21 37.66 19.38 -0.29
C GLY A 21 37.48 17.89 -0.63
N ARG A 22 37.20 17.03 0.35
CA ARG A 22 37.13 15.59 0.07
C ARG A 22 35.97 14.80 0.64
N ASP A 23 34.93 15.42 1.15
CA ASP A 23 33.73 14.68 1.61
C ASP A 23 32.45 14.99 0.82
N LEU A 24 32.58 15.55 -0.39
CA LEU A 24 31.42 15.89 -1.25
C LEU A 24 31.20 14.89 -2.39
N TRP A 25 31.94 13.76 -2.44
CA TRP A 25 31.80 12.80 -3.55
C TRP A 25 31.61 11.34 -3.14
N ALA A 26 31.16 11.08 -1.92
CA ALA A 26 30.80 9.75 -1.45
C ALA A 26 29.37 9.73 -0.88
N GLN A 27 28.45 10.45 -1.46
CA GLN A 27 27.01 10.15 -1.37
C GLN A 27 26.69 9.11 -2.46
N GLY A 28 27.46 8.02 -2.43
CA GLY A 28 27.18 6.82 -3.19
C GLY A 28 25.93 6.19 -2.63
N ASP A 29 24.93 6.04 -3.48
CA ASP A 29 23.85 5.05 -3.44
C ASP A 29 23.34 4.68 -2.02
N GLU A 30 23.08 5.72 -1.20
CA GLU A 30 22.53 5.55 0.14
C GLU A 30 21.18 4.86 0.02
N ASP A 31 20.88 3.97 0.95
CA ASP A 31 19.64 3.22 1.09
C ASP A 31 18.40 4.15 1.07
N THR A 32 18.05 4.64 -0.12
CA THR A 32 16.92 5.55 -0.35
C THR A 32 15.60 4.81 -0.54
N TYR A 33 15.66 3.47 -0.51
CA TYR A 33 14.51 2.60 -0.63
C TYR A 33 14.37 1.71 0.60
N GLY A 34 13.19 1.15 0.77
CA GLY A 34 12.89 0.18 1.80
C GLY A 34 11.97 -0.91 1.31
N ILE A 35 11.98 -2.05 2.00
CA ILE A 35 11.03 -3.13 1.80
C ILE A 35 10.41 -3.47 3.15
N VAL A 36 9.09 -3.52 3.21
CA VAL A 36 8.35 -3.83 4.46
C VAL A 36 8.62 -5.26 4.91
N THR A 37 8.99 -5.46 6.19
CA THR A 37 9.42 -6.75 6.76
C THR A 37 8.42 -7.41 7.68
N VAL A 38 7.35 -6.71 8.05
CA VAL A 38 6.26 -7.19 8.92
C VAL A 38 4.98 -7.39 8.13
N SER A 39 4.10 -8.28 8.58
CA SER A 39 2.86 -8.60 7.85
C SER A 39 2.03 -7.36 7.53
N VAL A 40 1.86 -6.49 8.52
CA VAL A 40 1.20 -5.19 8.39
C VAL A 40 2.00 -4.15 9.18
N CYS A 41 2.47 -3.14 8.47
CA CYS A 41 3.22 -2.02 9.00
C CYS A 41 2.29 -0.81 9.11
N ASN A 42 1.95 -0.38 10.33
CA ASN A 42 1.15 0.82 10.54
C ASN A 42 1.97 2.08 10.25
N THR A 43 1.34 3.03 9.57
CA THR A 43 1.96 4.31 9.25
C THR A 43 1.17 5.47 9.89
N ARG A 44 1.86 6.53 10.29
CA ARG A 44 1.34 7.62 11.10
C ARG A 44 1.58 8.98 10.46
N SER A 45 0.80 9.98 10.88
CA SER A 45 0.95 11.37 10.41
C SER A 45 2.30 11.98 10.82
N ASP A 46 2.83 11.61 11.97
CA ASP A 46 4.07 12.11 12.54
C ASP A 46 4.93 11.01 13.17
N ALA A 47 6.20 11.34 13.48
CA ALA A 47 7.21 10.46 14.04
C ALA A 47 7.00 10.28 15.57
N GLU A 48 5.79 9.90 16.00
CA GLU A 48 5.48 9.65 17.41
C GLU A 48 4.36 8.62 17.58
N TYR A 49 4.35 7.93 18.73
CA TYR A 49 3.37 6.87 19.00
C TYR A 49 1.95 7.39 19.20
N SER A 50 1.79 8.65 19.62
CA SER A 50 0.50 9.32 19.81
C SER A 50 -0.13 9.84 18.52
N ALA A 51 0.67 9.97 17.44
CA ALA A 51 0.19 10.43 16.15
C ALA A 51 -0.88 9.50 15.55
N GLY A 52 -1.82 10.07 14.82
CA GLY A 52 -2.91 9.33 14.17
C GLY A 52 -2.39 8.30 13.16
N GLN A 53 -3.02 7.13 13.14
CA GLN A 53 -2.77 6.18 12.06
C GLN A 53 -3.37 6.72 10.76
N GLU A 54 -2.59 6.71 9.68
CA GLU A 54 -2.98 7.25 8.38
C GLU A 54 -3.17 6.15 7.32
N SER A 55 -2.33 5.11 7.36
CA SER A 55 -2.38 4.00 6.42
C SER A 55 -1.65 2.78 6.97
N GLN A 56 -1.57 1.76 6.14
CA GLN A 56 -0.75 0.57 6.37
C GLN A 56 0.03 0.21 5.09
N ALA A 57 1.22 -0.36 5.26
CA ALA A 57 1.96 -1.05 4.22
C ALA A 57 2.10 -2.52 4.62
N ILE A 58 2.20 -3.44 3.65
CA ILE A 58 2.25 -4.88 3.92
C ILE A 58 3.60 -5.47 3.51
N MET A 59 3.93 -6.63 4.06
CA MET A 59 5.21 -7.31 3.83
C MET A 59 5.55 -7.46 2.35
N GLY A 60 6.78 -7.17 2.01
CA GLY A 60 7.30 -7.24 0.65
C GLY A 60 6.97 -6.03 -0.23
N MET A 61 6.17 -5.08 0.27
CA MET A 61 5.90 -3.82 -0.44
C MET A 61 7.16 -2.95 -0.46
N PRO A 62 7.62 -2.50 -1.64
CA PRO A 62 8.68 -1.52 -1.75
C PRO A 62 8.17 -0.12 -1.38
N VAL A 63 9.06 0.70 -0.80
CA VAL A 63 8.78 2.08 -0.43
C VAL A 63 10.02 2.96 -0.70
N GLU A 64 9.80 4.25 -0.94
CA GLU A 64 10.89 5.24 -0.89
C GLU A 64 11.12 5.68 0.55
N ILE A 65 12.37 5.93 0.93
CA ILE A 65 12.74 6.51 2.21
C ILE A 65 12.99 8.01 1.99
N LEU A 66 12.20 8.85 2.65
CA LEU A 66 12.26 10.30 2.51
C LEU A 66 13.02 10.98 3.65
N GLY A 67 13.20 10.30 4.79
CA GLY A 67 13.88 10.85 5.95
C GLY A 67 13.79 9.94 7.16
N ARG A 68 14.47 10.34 8.23
CA ARG A 68 14.49 9.62 9.50
C ARG A 68 14.42 10.59 10.67
N ASP A 69 13.78 10.15 11.73
CA ASP A 69 13.76 10.80 13.03
C ASP A 69 13.78 9.73 14.12
N HIS A 70 14.87 9.60 14.84
CA HIS A 70 15.11 8.56 15.86
C HIS A 70 14.76 7.15 15.33
N GLU A 71 13.82 6.47 15.97
CA GLU A 71 13.34 5.13 15.55
C GLU A 71 12.32 5.17 14.41
N TRP A 72 12.00 6.35 13.87
CA TRP A 72 11.02 6.52 12.80
C TRP A 72 11.68 6.74 11.45
N THR A 73 11.03 6.22 10.42
CA THR A 73 11.39 6.43 9.01
C THR A 73 10.20 7.04 8.28
N LYS A 74 10.40 8.15 7.59
CA LYS A 74 9.42 8.72 6.67
C LYS A 74 9.50 7.98 5.36
N ILE A 75 8.39 7.41 4.92
CA ILE A 75 8.31 6.62 3.70
C ILE A 75 7.29 7.23 2.73
N ARG A 76 7.46 6.94 1.43
CA ARG A 76 6.44 7.11 0.40
C ARG A 76 6.08 5.74 -0.15
N THR A 77 4.79 5.41 -0.08
CA THR A 77 4.22 4.17 -0.60
C THR A 77 4.01 4.23 -2.13
N PRO A 78 3.79 3.09 -2.82
CA PRO A 78 3.65 3.06 -4.29
C PRO A 78 2.55 3.96 -4.85
N GLU A 79 1.49 4.24 -4.09
CA GLU A 79 0.44 5.19 -4.46
C GLU A 79 0.81 6.66 -4.23
N GLY A 80 2.06 6.94 -3.83
CA GLY A 80 2.57 8.29 -3.63
C GLY A 80 2.20 8.92 -2.29
N TYR A 81 1.71 8.16 -1.31
CA TYR A 81 1.29 8.68 -0.01
C TYR A 81 2.44 8.65 1.00
N GLU A 82 2.66 9.77 1.74
CA GLU A 82 3.81 9.96 2.63
C GLU A 82 3.42 9.86 4.10
N HIS A 83 4.18 9.06 4.86
CA HIS A 83 3.89 8.80 6.28
C HIS A 83 5.15 8.46 7.06
N TRP A 84 5.01 8.40 8.38
CA TRP A 84 6.01 7.89 9.28
C TRP A 84 5.71 6.45 9.72
N THR A 85 6.73 5.62 9.80
CA THR A 85 6.64 4.27 10.35
C THR A 85 7.86 3.93 11.19
N LEU A 86 7.76 2.89 12.02
CA LEU A 86 8.91 2.41 12.78
C LEU A 86 9.98 1.85 11.85
N SER A 87 11.22 2.30 12.01
CA SER A 87 12.38 1.86 11.22
C SER A 87 12.59 0.35 11.27
N ALA A 88 12.24 -0.28 12.40
CA ALA A 88 12.33 -1.74 12.57
C ALA A 88 11.40 -2.55 11.63
N ALA A 89 10.37 -1.92 11.06
CA ALA A 89 9.47 -2.57 10.10
C ALA A 89 9.96 -2.49 8.64
N ILE A 90 11.10 -1.83 8.39
CA ILE A 90 11.62 -1.55 7.06
C ILE A 90 13.04 -2.12 6.92
N LYS A 91 13.26 -3.00 5.95
CA LYS A 91 14.59 -3.34 5.47
C LYS A 91 15.04 -2.26 4.49
N ARG A 92 16.04 -1.48 4.88
CA ARG A 92 16.66 -0.47 4.01
C ARG A 92 17.46 -1.16 2.92
N VAL A 93 17.35 -0.64 1.71
CA VAL A 93 18.02 -1.15 0.52
C VAL A 93 18.38 -0.01 -0.43
N ASN A 94 19.44 -0.19 -1.19
CA ASN A 94 19.74 0.67 -2.32
C ASN A 94 18.93 0.26 -3.57
N ARG A 95 19.07 1.01 -4.66
CA ARG A 95 18.36 0.76 -5.93
C ARG A 95 18.65 -0.64 -6.50
N GLU A 96 19.91 -1.08 -6.45
CA GLU A 96 20.29 -2.39 -6.97
C GLU A 96 19.65 -3.53 -6.18
N GLN A 97 19.69 -3.44 -4.85
CA GLN A 97 19.06 -4.43 -3.96
C GLN A 97 17.53 -4.44 -4.11
N LEU A 98 16.91 -3.27 -4.31
CA LEU A 98 15.49 -3.18 -4.62
C LEU A 98 15.16 -3.89 -5.94
N ALA A 99 15.94 -3.63 -7.00
CA ALA A 99 15.79 -4.30 -8.28
C ALA A 99 15.98 -5.82 -8.15
N GLN A 100 16.98 -6.28 -7.39
CA GLN A 100 17.18 -7.70 -7.09
C GLN A 100 15.97 -8.32 -6.39
N TRP A 101 15.36 -7.60 -5.42
CA TRP A 101 14.12 -8.04 -4.77
C TRP A 101 12.97 -8.14 -5.77
N ASN A 102 12.72 -7.10 -6.55
CA ASN A 102 11.62 -7.03 -7.49
C ASN A 102 11.71 -8.07 -8.61
N HIS A 103 12.92 -8.34 -9.13
CA HIS A 103 13.18 -9.34 -10.17
C HIS A 103 13.29 -10.78 -9.62
N SER A 104 13.35 -10.97 -8.30
CA SER A 104 13.34 -12.31 -7.72
C SER A 104 12.00 -12.99 -7.97
N GLU A 105 12.02 -14.32 -8.13
CA GLU A 105 10.76 -15.06 -8.14
C GLU A 105 10.11 -14.95 -6.76
N GLN A 106 8.85 -14.50 -6.70
CA GLN A 106 8.12 -14.26 -5.47
C GLN A 106 6.88 -15.15 -5.38
N VAL A 107 6.39 -15.34 -4.17
CA VAL A 107 5.03 -15.80 -3.88
C VAL A 107 4.23 -14.63 -3.32
N VAL A 108 2.96 -14.54 -3.69
CA VAL A 108 1.97 -13.64 -3.11
C VAL A 108 1.01 -14.45 -2.26
N VAL A 109 0.69 -13.94 -1.07
CA VAL A 109 -0.32 -14.53 -0.18
C VAL A 109 -1.70 -14.26 -0.73
N THR A 110 -2.53 -15.29 -0.84
CA THR A 110 -3.90 -15.22 -1.39
C THR A 110 -4.99 -15.30 -0.34
N ASP A 111 -4.73 -15.97 0.77
CA ASP A 111 -5.67 -16.02 1.89
C ASP A 111 -5.65 -14.71 2.68
N LEU A 112 -6.81 -14.26 3.17
CA LEU A 112 -6.93 -13.00 3.91
C LEU A 112 -5.92 -12.93 5.06
N THR A 113 -5.75 -14.01 5.81
CA THR A 113 -4.73 -14.15 6.88
C THR A 113 -4.23 -15.58 6.95
N THR A 114 -2.93 -15.76 7.06
CA THR A 114 -2.31 -17.09 7.26
C THR A 114 -0.96 -16.98 7.96
N TRP A 115 -0.21 -18.09 8.01
CA TRP A 115 1.02 -18.23 8.77
C TRP A 115 2.18 -18.73 7.89
N VAL A 116 3.37 -18.26 8.20
CA VAL A 116 4.62 -18.84 7.73
C VAL A 116 5.22 -19.67 8.86
N TYR A 117 5.62 -20.91 8.56
CA TYR A 117 6.10 -21.90 9.52
C TYR A 117 7.60 -22.14 9.39
N GLN A 118 8.27 -22.56 10.47
CA GLN A 118 9.70 -22.91 10.43
C GLN A 118 10.01 -24.18 9.61
N ARG A 119 9.02 -25.08 9.48
CA ARG A 119 9.13 -26.35 8.73
C ARG A 119 7.87 -26.52 7.88
N PRO A 120 7.91 -27.34 6.78
CA PRO A 120 6.76 -27.57 5.91
C PRO A 120 5.69 -28.44 6.59
N SER A 121 5.04 -27.89 7.60
CA SER A 121 3.97 -28.51 8.40
C SER A 121 3.19 -27.42 9.15
N ARG A 122 1.85 -27.51 9.16
CA ARG A 122 0.97 -26.62 9.93
C ARG A 122 1.10 -26.80 11.46
N GLN A 123 1.73 -27.88 11.92
CA GLN A 123 2.03 -28.13 13.35
C GLN A 123 3.41 -27.58 13.75
N ALA A 124 4.20 -27.05 12.80
CA ALA A 124 5.50 -26.45 13.11
C ALA A 124 5.33 -25.09 13.80
N GLN A 125 6.38 -24.66 14.47
CA GLN A 125 6.42 -23.31 15.06
C GLN A 125 6.23 -22.25 13.98
N VAL A 126 5.41 -21.24 14.29
CA VAL A 126 5.15 -20.09 13.42
C VAL A 126 6.37 -19.17 13.42
N VAL A 127 6.74 -18.65 12.25
CA VAL A 127 7.73 -17.57 12.07
C VAL A 127 7.03 -16.23 12.19
N SER A 128 5.95 -16.01 11.44
CA SER A 128 5.05 -14.86 11.56
C SER A 128 3.70 -15.16 10.92
N ASP A 129 2.73 -14.29 11.20
CA ASP A 129 1.55 -14.14 10.35
C ASP A 129 1.90 -13.43 9.04
N VAL A 130 1.03 -13.57 8.05
CA VAL A 130 1.02 -12.81 6.79
C VAL A 130 -0.43 -12.60 6.35
N VAL A 131 -0.67 -11.52 5.60
CA VAL A 131 -2.00 -11.20 5.07
C VAL A 131 -2.00 -11.26 3.54
N ALA A 132 -3.20 -11.33 2.94
CA ALA A 132 -3.38 -11.27 1.49
C ALA A 132 -2.61 -10.10 0.88
N GLY A 133 -1.93 -10.35 -0.25
CA GLY A 133 -1.09 -9.37 -0.94
C GLY A 133 0.35 -9.28 -0.42
N CYS A 134 0.70 -9.85 0.75
CA CYS A 134 2.09 -9.97 1.19
C CYS A 134 2.93 -10.71 0.15
N ARG A 135 4.15 -10.23 -0.11
CA ARG A 135 5.09 -10.84 -1.06
C ARG A 135 6.32 -11.35 -0.33
N LEU A 136 6.76 -12.55 -0.69
CA LEU A 136 7.93 -13.21 -0.13
C LEU A 136 8.74 -13.82 -1.28
N LYS A 137 10.07 -13.80 -1.18
CA LYS A 137 10.95 -14.40 -2.19
C LYS A 137 10.78 -15.91 -2.18
N TYR A 138 10.60 -16.51 -3.35
CA TYR A 138 10.47 -17.96 -3.54
C TYR A 138 11.84 -18.63 -3.55
N LEU A 139 12.04 -19.65 -2.71
CA LEU A 139 13.27 -20.43 -2.63
C LEU A 139 13.10 -21.90 -3.05
N GLY A 140 11.87 -22.31 -3.38
CA GLY A 140 11.59 -23.69 -3.74
C GLY A 140 10.29 -24.21 -3.11
N ARG A 141 10.05 -25.52 -3.21
CA ARG A 141 8.86 -26.16 -2.63
C ARG A 141 9.20 -27.48 -1.94
N LYS A 142 8.45 -27.81 -0.89
CA LYS A 142 8.59 -29.06 -0.15
C LYS A 142 7.26 -29.47 0.50
N ARG A 143 6.78 -30.69 0.24
CA ARG A 143 5.60 -31.27 0.90
C ARG A 143 4.36 -30.37 0.89
N GLY A 144 4.00 -29.77 -0.27
CA GLY A 144 2.82 -28.90 -0.38
C GLY A 144 3.03 -27.47 0.15
N PHE A 145 4.27 -27.11 0.52
CA PHE A 145 4.63 -25.78 0.96
C PHE A 145 5.61 -25.11 0.00
N TYR A 146 5.54 -23.80 -0.14
CA TYR A 146 6.61 -22.97 -0.68
C TYR A 146 7.62 -22.67 0.44
N ARG A 147 8.91 -22.86 0.17
CA ARG A 147 9.99 -22.31 0.97
C ARG A 147 10.18 -20.87 0.54
N VAL A 148 10.18 -19.95 1.50
CA VAL A 148 10.19 -18.51 1.26
C VAL A 148 11.24 -17.81 2.11
N GLU A 149 11.66 -16.62 1.63
CA GLU A 149 12.55 -15.72 2.33
C GLU A 149 11.88 -14.35 2.46
N TYR A 150 11.97 -13.79 3.65
CA TYR A 150 11.52 -12.44 3.99
C TYR A 150 12.50 -11.39 3.47
N PRO A 151 12.10 -10.11 3.33
CA PRO A 151 13.02 -9.04 2.95
C PRO A 151 14.21 -8.88 3.90
N ASP A 152 14.07 -9.27 5.17
CA ASP A 152 15.12 -9.20 6.20
C ASP A 152 15.99 -10.48 6.28
N GLY A 153 15.77 -11.47 5.39
CA GLY A 153 16.55 -12.70 5.32
C GLY A 153 16.01 -13.86 6.16
N ARG A 154 15.00 -13.64 7.03
CA ARG A 154 14.32 -14.78 7.69
C ARG A 154 13.75 -15.72 6.64
N GLN A 155 13.65 -17.01 6.96
CA GLN A 155 13.11 -18.01 6.05
C GLN A 155 12.00 -18.82 6.72
N GLY A 156 11.13 -19.39 5.90
CA GLY A 156 10.05 -20.25 6.38
C GLY A 156 9.32 -20.97 5.27
N PHE A 157 8.17 -21.51 5.59
CA PHE A 157 7.32 -22.29 4.72
C PHE A 157 5.89 -21.82 4.81
N ILE A 158 5.27 -21.52 3.66
CA ILE A 158 3.84 -21.19 3.54
C ILE A 158 3.13 -22.24 2.70
N SER A 159 1.90 -22.59 3.06
CA SER A 159 1.10 -23.56 2.30
C SER A 159 0.85 -23.09 0.87
N GLN A 160 0.93 -24.01 -0.09
CA GLN A 160 0.59 -23.72 -1.49
C GLN A 160 -0.91 -23.49 -1.70
N ASP A 161 -1.75 -23.84 -0.74
CA ASP A 161 -3.18 -23.55 -0.76
C ASP A 161 -3.46 -22.08 -0.41
N GLU A 162 -2.54 -21.41 0.28
CA GLU A 162 -2.70 -20.07 0.88
C GLU A 162 -1.84 -18.99 0.19
N ALA A 163 -1.03 -19.41 -0.80
CA ALA A 163 -0.15 -18.52 -1.56
C ALA A 163 0.06 -19.04 -2.97
N GLN A 164 0.40 -18.14 -3.90
CA GLN A 164 0.72 -18.51 -5.28
C GLN A 164 2.04 -17.83 -5.71
N LYS A 165 2.73 -18.43 -6.70
CA LYS A 165 3.82 -17.72 -7.38
C LYS A 165 3.27 -16.43 -8.00
N LEU A 166 3.94 -15.30 -7.79
CA LEU A 166 3.49 -13.99 -8.25
C LEU A 166 3.23 -13.96 -9.75
N SER A 167 4.11 -14.58 -10.55
CA SER A 167 3.93 -14.69 -12.00
C SER A 167 2.63 -15.42 -12.37
N LYS A 168 2.34 -16.53 -11.70
CA LYS A 168 1.12 -17.32 -11.92
C LYS A 168 -0.14 -16.63 -11.41
N TRP A 169 -0.04 -15.88 -10.34
CA TRP A 169 -1.13 -15.08 -9.81
C TRP A 169 -1.49 -13.96 -10.79
N ARG A 170 -0.50 -13.23 -11.33
CA ARG A 170 -0.72 -12.16 -12.32
C ARG A 170 -1.35 -12.66 -13.63
N GLU A 171 -1.02 -13.89 -14.07
CA GLU A 171 -1.66 -14.50 -15.24
C GLU A 171 -3.16 -14.79 -15.03
N LYS A 172 -3.61 -14.96 -13.77
CA LYS A 172 -4.95 -15.41 -13.41
C LYS A 172 -5.81 -14.35 -12.74
N VAL A 173 -5.18 -13.34 -12.15
CA VAL A 173 -5.91 -12.29 -11.46
C VAL A 173 -6.74 -11.50 -12.46
N GLY A 174 -8.07 -11.50 -12.25
CA GLY A 174 -9.00 -10.79 -13.13
C GLY A 174 -9.10 -9.32 -12.75
N HIS A 175 -9.16 -8.45 -13.75
CA HIS A 175 -9.46 -7.02 -13.57
C HIS A 175 -10.94 -6.73 -13.89
N ASP A 176 -11.76 -7.77 -14.05
CA ASP A 176 -13.19 -7.65 -14.30
C ASP A 176 -13.98 -7.41 -13.00
N ALA A 177 -15.15 -6.79 -13.13
CA ALA A 177 -16.00 -6.47 -12.00
C ALA A 177 -16.39 -7.69 -11.17
N ALA A 178 -16.67 -8.83 -11.80
CA ALA A 178 -17.12 -10.03 -11.09
C ALA A 178 -16.04 -10.59 -10.17
N SER A 179 -14.76 -10.62 -10.60
CA SER A 179 -13.65 -11.06 -9.77
C SER A 179 -13.37 -10.09 -8.62
N ILE A 180 -13.41 -8.78 -8.88
CA ILE A 180 -13.25 -7.73 -7.86
C ILE A 180 -14.36 -7.83 -6.80
N LEU A 181 -15.60 -8.01 -7.20
CA LEU A 181 -16.71 -8.16 -6.26
C LEU A 181 -16.63 -9.45 -5.43
N ARG A 182 -16.13 -10.57 -5.99
CA ARG A 182 -15.84 -11.76 -5.18
C ARG A 182 -14.83 -11.48 -4.07
N THR A 183 -13.77 -10.75 -4.38
CA THR A 183 -12.78 -10.32 -3.37
C THR A 183 -13.41 -9.38 -2.35
N ALA A 184 -14.21 -8.40 -2.77
CA ALA A 184 -14.92 -7.51 -1.86
C ALA A 184 -15.83 -8.30 -0.90
N HIS A 185 -16.61 -9.27 -1.40
CA HIS A 185 -17.46 -10.13 -0.58
C HIS A 185 -16.66 -11.04 0.37
N SER A 186 -15.47 -11.52 -0.01
CA SER A 186 -14.64 -12.31 0.91
C SER A 186 -14.18 -11.52 2.13
N MET A 187 -14.23 -10.19 2.08
CA MET A 187 -13.89 -9.29 3.18
C MET A 187 -15.08 -8.90 4.07
N MET A 188 -16.29 -9.44 3.82
CA MET A 188 -17.48 -9.17 4.65
C MET A 188 -17.17 -9.43 6.14
N GLY A 189 -17.64 -8.52 7.01
CA GLY A 189 -17.47 -8.62 8.45
C GLY A 189 -16.11 -8.14 8.98
N ILE A 190 -15.13 -7.82 8.12
CA ILE A 190 -13.87 -7.21 8.58
C ILE A 190 -14.18 -5.88 9.28
N PRO A 191 -13.67 -5.64 10.51
CA PRO A 191 -13.97 -4.45 11.28
C PRO A 191 -13.41 -3.19 10.62
N TYR A 192 -14.12 -2.08 10.82
CA TYR A 192 -13.62 -0.75 10.46
C TYR A 192 -12.42 -0.39 11.34
N MET A 193 -11.35 0.02 10.70
CA MET A 193 -10.16 0.57 11.37
C MET A 193 -9.73 1.84 10.64
N TRP A 194 -9.73 2.97 11.33
CA TRP A 194 -9.21 4.20 10.75
C TRP A 194 -7.76 4.01 10.30
N GLY A 195 -7.44 4.42 9.06
CA GLY A 195 -6.11 4.20 8.47
C GLY A 195 -5.84 2.75 8.05
N GLY A 196 -6.80 1.83 8.22
CA GLY A 196 -6.63 0.41 7.86
C GLY A 196 -6.67 0.18 6.36
N THR A 197 -5.72 -0.61 5.85
CA THR A 197 -5.62 -1.03 4.44
C THR A 197 -5.17 -2.50 4.33
N SER A 198 -5.62 -3.34 5.24
CA SER A 198 -5.28 -4.77 5.27
C SER A 198 -6.45 -5.59 5.80
N PRO A 199 -6.47 -6.93 5.58
CA PRO A 199 -7.51 -7.79 6.15
C PRO A 199 -7.61 -7.80 7.68
N LYS A 200 -6.69 -7.14 8.41
CA LYS A 200 -6.79 -6.96 9.87
C LYS A 200 -7.73 -5.84 10.30
N GLY A 201 -8.16 -5.02 9.38
CA GLY A 201 -9.07 -3.91 9.54
C GLY A 201 -8.91 -2.91 8.41
N VAL A 202 -10.01 -2.33 7.95
CA VAL A 202 -10.02 -1.39 6.82
C VAL A 202 -10.90 -0.18 7.13
N ASP A 203 -10.48 1.01 6.71
CA ASP A 203 -11.43 2.12 6.56
C ASP A 203 -12.12 2.06 5.18
N CYS A 204 -12.98 3.01 4.87
CA CYS A 204 -13.76 2.98 3.63
C CYS A 204 -12.89 2.95 2.37
N SER A 205 -11.95 3.87 2.24
CA SER A 205 -11.03 3.95 1.10
C SER A 205 -9.94 2.87 1.15
N GLY A 206 -9.56 2.43 2.33
CA GLY A 206 -8.65 1.31 2.55
C GLY A 206 -9.27 -0.03 2.14
N PHE A 207 -10.57 -0.22 2.36
CA PHE A 207 -11.31 -1.37 1.84
C PHE A 207 -11.23 -1.42 0.30
N VAL A 208 -11.61 -0.33 -0.36
CA VAL A 208 -11.56 -0.22 -1.84
C VAL A 208 -10.14 -0.48 -2.33
N ARG A 209 -9.13 0.17 -1.71
CA ARG A 209 -7.73 0.00 -2.05
C ARG A 209 -7.25 -1.44 -1.86
N THR A 210 -7.62 -2.10 -0.75
CA THR A 210 -7.23 -3.48 -0.47
C THR A 210 -7.83 -4.44 -1.50
N VAL A 211 -9.12 -4.31 -1.80
CA VAL A 211 -9.79 -5.10 -2.83
C VAL A 211 -9.07 -4.96 -4.17
N LEU A 212 -8.77 -3.74 -4.62
CA LEU A 212 -8.09 -3.50 -5.90
C LEU A 212 -6.64 -3.97 -5.89
N TYR A 213 -5.91 -3.80 -4.76
CA TYR A 213 -4.54 -4.30 -4.63
C TYR A 213 -4.45 -5.82 -4.78
N LEU A 214 -5.46 -6.55 -4.30
CA LEU A 214 -5.59 -8.00 -4.50
C LEU A 214 -5.94 -8.40 -5.95
N HIS A 215 -6.09 -7.41 -6.82
CA HIS A 215 -6.20 -7.52 -8.28
C HIS A 215 -5.04 -6.82 -9.01
N ASP A 216 -3.89 -6.65 -8.33
CA ASP A 216 -2.70 -5.96 -8.86
C ASP A 216 -2.95 -4.50 -9.28
N ILE A 217 -4.01 -3.85 -8.77
CA ILE A 217 -4.37 -2.47 -9.10
C ILE A 217 -4.08 -1.57 -7.89
N ILE A 218 -3.29 -0.53 -8.11
CA ILE A 218 -2.99 0.52 -7.13
C ILE A 218 -3.75 1.78 -7.50
N ILE A 219 -4.42 2.36 -6.50
CA ILE A 219 -5.16 3.62 -6.58
C ILE A 219 -4.79 4.51 -5.40
N PRO A 220 -5.12 5.82 -5.43
CA PRO A 220 -4.86 6.73 -4.32
C PRO A 220 -5.44 6.26 -2.99
N ARG A 221 -4.81 6.69 -1.88
CA ARG A 221 -5.14 6.23 -0.53
C ARG A 221 -6.51 6.72 -0.03
N ASN A 222 -6.80 8.02 -0.17
CA ASN A 222 -7.96 8.65 0.45
C ASN A 222 -9.18 8.70 -0.47
N ALA A 223 -10.40 8.57 0.08
CA ALA A 223 -11.64 8.66 -0.68
C ALA A 223 -11.74 9.94 -1.53
N SER A 224 -11.28 11.09 -1.00
CA SER A 224 -11.25 12.36 -1.72
C SER A 224 -10.26 12.40 -2.89
N GLN A 225 -9.22 11.57 -2.87
CA GLN A 225 -8.28 11.39 -3.96
C GLN A 225 -8.84 10.36 -4.97
N GLN A 226 -9.40 9.24 -4.49
CA GLN A 226 -10.08 8.24 -5.32
C GLN A 226 -11.26 8.84 -6.12
N ALA A 227 -11.90 9.88 -5.59
CA ALA A 227 -12.95 10.62 -6.28
C ALA A 227 -12.50 11.43 -7.51
N LYS A 228 -11.19 11.51 -7.76
CA LYS A 228 -10.59 12.27 -8.86
C LYS A 228 -10.09 11.39 -10.00
N VAL A 229 -10.14 10.07 -9.85
CA VAL A 229 -9.63 9.12 -10.85
C VAL A 229 -10.74 8.44 -11.63
N GLY A 230 -10.43 7.99 -12.84
CA GLY A 230 -11.39 7.33 -13.72
C GLY A 230 -12.43 8.29 -14.31
N LYS A 231 -13.52 7.73 -14.82
CA LYS A 231 -14.62 8.50 -15.43
C LYS A 231 -15.74 8.74 -14.42
N ARG A 232 -15.96 10.01 -14.08
CA ARG A 232 -17.11 10.41 -13.23
C ARG A 232 -18.44 10.06 -13.90
N ILE A 233 -19.36 9.54 -13.09
CA ILE A 233 -20.73 9.20 -13.45
C ILE A 233 -21.68 9.92 -12.49
N GLN A 234 -22.66 10.63 -13.06
CA GLN A 234 -23.78 11.15 -12.31
C GLN A 234 -24.97 10.26 -12.63
N PRO A 235 -25.34 9.31 -11.76
CA PRO A 235 -26.40 8.36 -12.08
C PRO A 235 -27.76 9.04 -12.13
N GLN A 236 -28.68 8.36 -12.85
CA GLN A 236 -30.10 8.72 -12.85
C GLN A 236 -30.75 8.39 -11.50
N ASP A 237 -31.97 8.84 -11.27
CA ASP A 237 -32.67 8.67 -9.99
C ASP A 237 -32.92 7.20 -9.61
N ASP A 238 -32.97 6.30 -10.59
CA ASP A 238 -33.15 4.86 -10.40
C ASP A 238 -31.84 4.07 -10.25
N TYR A 239 -30.67 4.78 -10.35
CA TYR A 239 -29.34 4.20 -10.27
C TYR A 239 -29.02 3.13 -11.34
N ALA A 240 -29.78 3.03 -12.41
CA ALA A 240 -29.60 2.01 -13.45
C ALA A 240 -28.25 2.12 -14.18
N ASP A 241 -27.65 3.33 -14.17
CA ASP A 241 -26.35 3.60 -14.80
C ASP A 241 -25.16 3.04 -14.00
N LEU A 242 -25.35 2.70 -12.72
CA LEU A 242 -24.31 2.16 -11.87
C LEU A 242 -24.00 0.73 -12.26
N GLN A 243 -22.74 0.50 -12.63
CA GLN A 243 -22.23 -0.83 -12.98
C GLN A 243 -21.51 -1.47 -11.81
N PRO A 244 -21.48 -2.81 -11.72
CA PRO A 244 -20.62 -3.51 -10.78
C PRO A 244 -19.17 -3.06 -10.89
N GLY A 245 -18.54 -2.72 -9.74
CA GLY A 245 -17.16 -2.23 -9.68
C GLY A 245 -16.98 -0.72 -9.81
N ASP A 246 -18.03 0.06 -10.09
CA ASP A 246 -17.98 1.51 -9.98
C ASP A 246 -17.73 1.92 -8.52
N LEU A 247 -16.93 2.96 -8.28
CA LEU A 247 -16.75 3.53 -6.95
C LEU A 247 -17.84 4.55 -6.66
N LEU A 248 -18.49 4.42 -5.51
CA LEU A 248 -19.55 5.31 -5.06
C LEU A 248 -19.00 6.25 -4.00
N PHE A 249 -19.19 7.55 -4.18
CA PHE A 249 -18.66 8.59 -3.28
C PHE A 249 -19.77 9.27 -2.51
N PHE A 250 -19.54 9.44 -1.20
CA PHE A 250 -20.50 9.97 -0.25
C PHE A 250 -19.88 11.14 0.53
N GLY A 251 -20.74 12.07 0.95
CA GLY A 251 -20.25 13.21 1.70
C GLY A 251 -21.25 14.33 1.88
N SER A 252 -20.77 15.56 2.00
CA SER A 252 -21.63 16.74 2.13
C SER A 252 -21.93 17.40 0.79
N LYS A 253 -23.10 18.03 0.70
CA LYS A 253 -23.58 18.80 -0.46
C LYS A 253 -23.63 20.29 -0.14
N ASN A 254 -23.53 21.13 -1.16
CA ASN A 254 -23.85 22.54 -1.10
C ASN A 254 -25.38 22.75 -1.07
N GLN A 255 -25.83 23.98 -0.89
CA GLN A 255 -27.26 24.32 -0.89
C GLN A 255 -27.95 24.02 -2.22
N ASP A 256 -27.22 24.05 -3.33
CA ASP A 256 -27.69 23.70 -4.67
C ASP A 256 -27.64 22.19 -4.97
N GLY A 257 -27.30 21.35 -3.97
CA GLY A 257 -27.16 19.90 -4.12
C GLY A 257 -25.84 19.44 -4.72
N SER A 258 -24.97 20.34 -5.19
CA SER A 258 -23.67 19.95 -5.75
C SER A 258 -22.72 19.38 -4.67
N PRO A 259 -21.76 18.49 -5.03
CA PRO A 259 -20.80 17.94 -4.09
C PRO A 259 -19.94 19.03 -3.44
N LYS A 260 -19.87 19.04 -2.10
CA LYS A 260 -19.02 19.92 -1.32
C LYS A 260 -17.75 19.23 -0.85
N ARG A 261 -17.89 18.05 -0.25
CA ARG A 261 -16.78 17.30 0.32
C ARG A 261 -17.05 15.79 0.26
N VAL A 262 -16.13 15.04 -0.33
CA VAL A 262 -16.11 13.57 -0.26
C VAL A 262 -15.46 13.13 1.04
N VAL A 263 -16.13 12.24 1.78
CA VAL A 263 -15.65 11.72 3.07
C VAL A 263 -15.76 10.19 3.18
N HIS A 264 -16.48 9.55 2.24
CA HIS A 264 -16.68 8.10 2.25
C HIS A 264 -16.74 7.54 0.84
N VAL A 265 -16.45 6.23 0.69
CA VAL A 265 -16.46 5.52 -0.58
C VAL A 265 -16.90 4.07 -0.36
N GLY A 266 -17.62 3.51 -1.35
CA GLY A 266 -17.95 2.10 -1.46
C GLY A 266 -17.77 1.60 -2.88
N ILE A 267 -18.02 0.31 -3.11
CA ILE A 267 -17.99 -0.34 -4.42
C ILE A 267 -19.42 -0.72 -4.82
N SER A 268 -19.87 -0.31 -6.00
CA SER A 268 -21.17 -0.68 -6.56
C SER A 268 -21.25 -2.18 -6.84
N LEU A 269 -22.33 -2.79 -6.45
CA LEU A 269 -22.73 -4.15 -6.84
C LEU A 269 -23.60 -4.16 -8.11
N GLY A 270 -23.89 -2.96 -8.64
CA GLY A 270 -24.82 -2.69 -9.73
C GLY A 270 -26.17 -2.17 -9.26
N GLY A 271 -26.75 -1.22 -10.00
CA GLY A 271 -27.99 -0.56 -9.61
C GLY A 271 -27.93 0.08 -8.24
N CYS A 272 -28.93 -0.18 -7.38
CA CYS A 272 -29.05 0.43 -6.06
C CYS A 272 -28.07 -0.12 -5.00
N ARG A 273 -27.40 -1.24 -5.25
CA ARG A 273 -26.67 -1.97 -4.21
C ARG A 273 -25.18 -1.69 -4.21
N PHE A 274 -24.58 -1.69 -3.02
CA PHE A 274 -23.15 -1.45 -2.85
C PHE A 274 -22.59 -2.24 -1.66
N ILE A 275 -21.25 -2.30 -1.56
CA ILE A 275 -20.49 -2.84 -0.44
C ILE A 275 -19.48 -1.80 0.02
N HIS A 276 -19.37 -1.58 1.31
CA HIS A 276 -18.48 -0.57 1.90
C HIS A 276 -18.00 -0.98 3.29
N SER A 277 -17.07 -0.21 3.87
CA SER A 277 -16.63 -0.34 5.25
C SER A 277 -17.12 0.85 6.08
N LEU A 278 -18.09 0.59 6.96
CA LEU A 278 -18.59 1.53 7.97
C LEU A 278 -18.98 0.74 9.22
N GLY A 279 -18.22 0.88 10.32
CA GLY A 279 -18.27 -0.03 11.45
C GLY A 279 -17.62 -1.39 11.14
N TYR A 280 -17.99 -2.01 10.05
CA TYR A 280 -17.40 -3.22 9.45
C TYR A 280 -17.72 -3.26 7.96
N VAL A 281 -17.15 -4.20 7.22
CA VAL A 281 -17.47 -4.38 5.79
C VAL A 281 -18.83 -5.05 5.66
N HIS A 282 -19.78 -4.39 4.99
CA HIS A 282 -21.15 -4.89 4.76
C HIS A 282 -21.73 -4.33 3.48
N THR A 283 -22.88 -4.88 3.05
CA THR A 283 -23.65 -4.35 1.93
C THR A 283 -24.64 -3.27 2.39
N GLY A 284 -24.99 -2.38 1.47
CA GLY A 284 -26.04 -1.40 1.61
C GLY A 284 -26.83 -1.25 0.32
N SER A 285 -28.00 -0.64 0.41
CA SER A 285 -28.85 -0.34 -0.75
C SER A 285 -29.44 1.07 -0.67
N PHE A 286 -29.59 1.70 -1.83
CA PHE A 286 -30.34 2.96 -1.97
C PHE A 286 -31.87 2.72 -2.10
N ASN A 287 -32.31 1.47 -2.30
CA ASN A 287 -33.73 1.13 -2.44
C ASN A 287 -34.36 0.92 -1.07
N PRO A 288 -35.40 1.71 -0.66
CA PRO A 288 -36.06 1.58 0.64
C PRO A 288 -36.77 0.23 0.86
N LEU A 289 -36.95 -0.56 -0.18
CA LEU A 289 -37.61 -1.89 -0.09
C LEU A 289 -36.62 -3.01 0.19
N ASP A 290 -35.32 -2.74 0.12
CA ASP A 290 -34.29 -3.74 0.37
C ASP A 290 -34.02 -3.89 1.89
N ALA A 291 -33.73 -5.12 2.32
CA ALA A 291 -33.44 -5.40 3.73
C ALA A 291 -32.17 -4.70 4.27
N ASP A 292 -31.24 -4.39 3.38
CA ASP A 292 -30.00 -3.65 3.67
C ASP A 292 -30.07 -2.18 3.21
N TYR A 293 -31.29 -1.58 3.24
CA TYR A 293 -31.47 -0.15 2.93
C TYR A 293 -30.64 0.74 3.84
N ASP A 294 -29.83 1.58 3.25
CA ASP A 294 -28.97 2.54 3.93
C ASP A 294 -29.42 3.98 3.62
N GLU A 295 -30.35 4.48 4.42
CA GLU A 295 -30.84 5.85 4.30
C GLU A 295 -29.75 6.89 4.52
N TYR A 296 -28.83 6.61 5.45
CA TYR A 296 -27.74 7.53 5.79
C TYR A 296 -26.83 7.74 4.58
N GLU A 297 -26.38 6.66 3.94
CA GLU A 297 -25.51 6.79 2.76
C GLU A 297 -26.28 7.23 1.51
N ARG A 298 -27.54 6.84 1.35
CA ARG A 298 -28.38 7.35 0.26
C ARG A 298 -28.46 8.88 0.28
N ASN A 299 -28.71 9.48 1.44
CA ASN A 299 -28.83 10.93 1.59
C ASN A 299 -27.51 11.66 1.33
N ARG A 300 -26.38 10.99 1.55
CA ARG A 300 -25.02 11.51 1.38
C ARG A 300 -24.40 11.15 0.04
N PHE A 301 -25.05 10.37 -0.79
CA PHE A 301 -24.53 9.99 -2.10
C PHE A 301 -24.31 11.24 -2.98
N LEU A 302 -23.12 11.33 -3.60
CA LEU A 302 -22.69 12.48 -4.39
C LEU A 302 -22.61 12.14 -5.88
N PHE A 303 -21.87 11.11 -6.23
CA PHE A 303 -21.62 10.63 -7.59
C PHE A 303 -20.86 9.30 -7.56
N ALA A 304 -20.70 8.70 -8.72
CA ALA A 304 -19.84 7.53 -8.90
C ALA A 304 -18.65 7.81 -9.83
N ALA A 305 -17.65 6.92 -9.81
CA ALA A 305 -16.59 6.89 -10.81
C ALA A 305 -16.37 5.47 -11.33
N ARG A 306 -16.32 5.33 -12.64
CA ARG A 306 -15.95 4.08 -13.32
C ARG A 306 -14.45 4.05 -13.49
N ILE A 307 -13.78 3.06 -12.87
CA ILE A 307 -12.33 2.99 -12.82
C ILE A 307 -11.75 1.83 -13.65
N LEU A 308 -12.45 0.70 -13.74
CA LEU A 308 -11.88 -0.53 -14.32
C LEU A 308 -11.43 -0.38 -15.77
N PRO A 309 -12.15 0.31 -16.68
CA PRO A 309 -11.68 0.53 -18.04
C PRO A 309 -10.45 1.44 -18.14
N TYR A 310 -10.10 2.12 -17.06
CA TYR A 310 -9.02 3.11 -17.02
C TYR A 310 -7.75 2.60 -16.36
N VAL A 311 -7.69 1.33 -15.96
CA VAL A 311 -6.46 0.70 -15.44
C VAL A 311 -5.35 0.82 -16.49
N ASN A 312 -4.20 1.38 -16.08
CA ASN A 312 -3.05 1.72 -16.93
C ASN A 312 -3.32 2.77 -18.03
N GLN A 313 -4.49 3.43 -18.01
CA GLN A 313 -4.81 4.57 -18.87
C GLN A 313 -4.85 5.87 -18.05
N ASP A 314 -5.34 5.79 -16.83
CA ASP A 314 -5.23 6.87 -15.83
C ASP A 314 -3.89 6.72 -15.09
N THR A 315 -3.17 7.83 -14.92
CA THR A 315 -1.84 7.86 -14.27
C THR A 315 -1.87 7.48 -12.78
N GLN A 316 -3.06 7.40 -12.18
CA GLN A 316 -3.28 7.05 -10.78
C GLN A 316 -4.05 5.73 -10.60
N ILE A 317 -4.32 4.99 -11.67
CA ILE A 317 -4.93 3.66 -11.65
C ILE A 317 -3.98 2.70 -12.39
N LEU A 318 -3.01 2.16 -11.68
CA LEU A 318 -1.90 1.42 -12.29
C LEU A 318 -1.79 0.00 -11.73
N THR A 319 -1.39 -0.94 -12.58
CA THR A 319 -0.87 -2.22 -12.09
C THR A 319 0.55 -2.05 -11.55
N THR A 320 0.98 -2.95 -10.66
CA THR A 320 2.31 -2.82 -10.04
C THR A 320 3.45 -2.81 -11.06
N ASP A 321 3.30 -3.47 -12.21
CA ASP A 321 4.29 -3.46 -13.30
C ASP A 321 4.49 -2.08 -13.94
N ASN A 322 3.54 -1.16 -13.77
CA ASN A 322 3.59 0.21 -14.28
C ASN A 322 4.02 1.24 -13.22
N ILE A 323 4.48 0.77 -12.06
CA ILE A 323 4.96 1.63 -10.97
C ILE A 323 6.46 1.39 -10.78
N SER A 324 7.26 2.46 -10.85
CA SER A 324 8.73 2.41 -10.82
C SER A 324 9.30 1.72 -9.57
N LEU A 325 8.61 1.79 -8.43
CA LEU A 325 9.02 1.10 -7.21
C LEU A 325 9.00 -0.44 -7.31
N TYR A 326 8.27 -1.00 -8.26
CA TYR A 326 8.19 -2.45 -8.50
C TYR A 326 9.01 -2.93 -9.72
N GLN A 327 9.77 -2.02 -10.34
CA GLN A 327 10.62 -2.30 -11.51
C GLN A 327 12.08 -2.56 -11.13
#